data_11582c9472f2596b71167f819f82c2d9
#
_entry.id   11582c9472f2596b71167f819f82c2d9
#
_cell.length_a   1.000
_cell.length_b   1.000
_cell.length_c   1.000
_cell.angle_alpha   90.00
_cell.angle_beta   90.00
_cell.angle_gamma   90.00
#
_symmetry.space_group_name_H-M   'P 1'
#
loop_
_entity.id
_entity.type
_entity.pdbx_description
1 polymer ?
#
loop_
_entity_poly.entity_id
_entity_poly.type
_entity_poly.pdbx_seq_one_letter_code
_entity_poly.pdbx_strand_id
1 'polypeptide(L)'
;MRPALLLFLACATWASAAEKSARDFLKKPDVWYVSAEAKETATILLSHQADSGGWPKNTDTVTKAYTGKRADLQATFDNGATLDELRFLARVFNATKAEAYRQAFDRGLAHVLIAQYPHGGWPQYYPLSKQYHRHVTFNDNSMVRIMEFVREVKHDARYAFVDAKQRDACQTAFDKGLACILKCQIVVDGKPAVWCAQHDAQTLLPTQARSYELPSFSGSESVGIVRLLMSIEKPTPEIKASIEAAVQWLKQHKVTGLRIETVADSKASKGKDRVVVKDPKAPALWARFYDLKTGQPYFCDRDGIPKPALADIGHERRNGYSWYGEYARDLLEKDYPKWKQANP
;
A
#
# COMPACT_ATOMS: atom_id res chain seq x y z
N MET A 1 11.93 52.64 -37.65
CA MET A 1 10.99 52.00 -36.78
C MET A 1 10.88 50.56 -37.22
N ARG A 2 11.40 49.60 -36.42
CA ARG A 2 11.28 48.17 -36.67
C ARG A 2 10.26 47.58 -35.66
N PRO A 3 9.27 46.78 -36.07
CA PRO A 3 8.34 46.18 -35.11
C PRO A 3 8.99 45.01 -34.36
N ALA A 4 8.84 45.02 -33.05
CA ALA A 4 9.26 43.94 -32.18
C ALA A 4 8.24 42.77 -32.27
N LEU A 5 8.70 41.62 -32.67
CA LEU A 5 7.92 40.38 -32.72
C LEU A 5 7.90 39.77 -31.30
N LEU A 6 6.76 39.83 -30.61
CA LEU A 6 6.50 39.18 -29.35
C LEU A 6 6.23 37.68 -29.62
N LEU A 7 7.20 36.83 -29.29
CA LEU A 7 7.00 35.38 -29.23
C LEU A 7 6.23 35.04 -27.94
N PHE A 8 4.98 34.66 -28.07
CA PHE A 8 4.22 33.99 -26.99
C PHE A 8 4.72 32.54 -26.86
N LEU A 9 5.53 32.24 -25.85
CA LEU A 9 5.76 30.86 -25.42
C LEU A 9 4.51 30.36 -24.71
N ALA A 10 3.74 29.52 -25.38
CA ALA A 10 2.68 28.75 -24.75
C ALA A 10 3.34 27.64 -23.90
N CYS A 11 3.42 27.87 -22.58
CA CYS A 11 3.72 26.79 -21.63
C CYS A 11 2.55 25.80 -21.63
N ALA A 12 2.69 24.73 -22.41
CA ALA A 12 1.81 23.58 -22.30
C ALA A 12 2.08 22.91 -20.94
N THR A 13 1.18 23.12 -19.98
CA THR A 13 1.15 22.33 -18.74
C THR A 13 0.74 20.90 -19.08
N TRP A 14 1.72 20.03 -19.20
CA TRP A 14 1.47 18.61 -19.27
C TRP A 14 0.95 18.16 -17.90
N ALA A 15 -0.38 18.06 -17.77
CA ALA A 15 -0.97 17.25 -16.73
C ALA A 15 -0.53 15.80 -17.05
N SER A 16 0.37 15.26 -16.23
CA SER A 16 0.71 13.83 -16.32
C SER A 16 -0.60 13.05 -16.13
N ALA A 17 -1.09 12.44 -17.20
CA ALA A 17 -2.17 11.47 -17.08
C ALA A 17 -1.70 10.39 -16.10
N ALA A 18 -2.59 9.99 -15.19
CA ALA A 18 -2.26 8.90 -14.26
C ALA A 18 -1.85 7.68 -15.08
N GLU A 19 -0.69 7.12 -14.77
CA GLU A 19 -0.16 5.95 -15.47
C GLU A 19 -1.14 4.78 -15.33
N LYS A 20 -1.56 4.20 -16.45
CA LYS A 20 -2.48 3.07 -16.48
C LYS A 20 -1.79 1.79 -16.01
N SER A 21 -2.53 0.96 -15.30
CA SER A 21 -2.03 -0.31 -14.75
C SER A 21 -3.08 -1.42 -14.90
N ALA A 22 -2.69 -2.64 -14.61
CA ALA A 22 -3.58 -3.80 -14.62
C ALA A 22 -4.83 -3.59 -13.73
N ARG A 23 -4.70 -2.82 -12.64
CA ARG A 23 -5.82 -2.47 -11.73
C ARG A 23 -7.01 -1.86 -12.44
N ASP A 24 -6.79 -1.04 -13.46
CA ASP A 24 -7.85 -0.35 -14.19
C ASP A 24 -8.79 -1.32 -14.91
N PHE A 25 -8.32 -2.52 -15.18
CA PHE A 25 -9.07 -3.56 -15.86
C PHE A 25 -9.69 -4.61 -14.92
N LEU A 26 -9.32 -4.65 -13.64
CA LEU A 26 -9.80 -5.68 -12.71
C LEU A 26 -11.32 -5.64 -12.45
N LYS A 27 -11.98 -4.53 -12.79
CA LYS A 27 -13.44 -4.39 -12.68
C LYS A 27 -14.20 -4.72 -13.96
N LYS A 28 -13.50 -5.08 -15.04
CA LYS A 28 -14.15 -5.49 -16.29
C LYS A 28 -14.92 -6.80 -16.11
N PRO A 29 -16.04 -7.00 -16.80
CA PRO A 29 -16.80 -8.25 -16.73
C PRO A 29 -15.99 -9.42 -17.35
N ASP A 30 -16.28 -10.67 -16.95
CA ASP A 30 -15.49 -11.82 -17.38
C ASP A 30 -15.46 -12.01 -18.89
N VAL A 31 -16.55 -11.68 -19.60
CA VAL A 31 -16.62 -11.73 -21.08
C VAL A 31 -15.61 -10.79 -21.74
N TRP A 32 -15.17 -9.73 -21.08
CA TRP A 32 -14.17 -8.83 -21.66
C TRP A 32 -12.80 -9.48 -21.81
N TYR A 33 -12.45 -10.44 -20.94
CA TYR A 33 -11.10 -11.04 -20.93
C TYR A 33 -10.81 -11.99 -22.12
N VAL A 34 -11.82 -12.34 -22.95
CA VAL A 34 -11.60 -13.04 -24.25
C VAL A 34 -11.39 -12.09 -25.41
N SER A 35 -11.64 -10.78 -25.24
CA SER A 35 -11.56 -9.76 -26.30
C SER A 35 -10.14 -9.58 -26.87
N ALA A 36 -10.05 -9.00 -28.06
CA ALA A 36 -8.77 -8.62 -28.65
C ALA A 36 -8.04 -7.59 -27.77
N GLU A 37 -8.77 -6.60 -27.21
CA GLU A 37 -8.24 -5.59 -26.31
C GLU A 37 -7.59 -6.23 -25.07
N ALA A 38 -8.26 -7.20 -24.42
CA ALA A 38 -7.71 -7.90 -23.25
C ALA A 38 -6.44 -8.67 -23.57
N LYS A 39 -6.38 -9.33 -24.74
CA LYS A 39 -5.20 -10.08 -25.21
C LYS A 39 -4.04 -9.16 -25.54
N GLU A 40 -4.29 -8.02 -26.16
CA GLU A 40 -3.29 -7.00 -26.44
C GLU A 40 -2.74 -6.42 -25.13
N THR A 41 -3.62 -6.01 -24.20
CA THR A 41 -3.24 -5.55 -22.85
C THR A 41 -2.39 -6.60 -22.13
N ALA A 42 -2.77 -7.88 -22.19
CA ALA A 42 -2.00 -8.97 -21.58
C ALA A 42 -0.61 -9.11 -22.21
N THR A 43 -0.50 -9.01 -23.55
CA THR A 43 0.78 -9.08 -24.26
C THR A 43 1.71 -7.94 -23.86
N ILE A 44 1.18 -6.73 -23.76
CA ILE A 44 1.90 -5.55 -23.27
C ILE A 44 2.38 -5.79 -21.83
N LEU A 45 1.48 -6.24 -20.95
CA LEU A 45 1.76 -6.52 -19.55
C LEU A 45 2.88 -7.57 -19.40
N LEU A 46 2.90 -8.62 -20.22
CA LEU A 46 3.97 -9.62 -20.23
C LEU A 46 5.34 -9.02 -20.57
N SER A 47 5.41 -8.00 -21.42
CA SER A 47 6.68 -7.33 -21.76
C SER A 47 7.29 -6.61 -20.56
N HIS A 48 6.49 -6.17 -19.59
CA HIS A 48 6.91 -5.48 -18.36
C HIS A 48 7.22 -6.43 -17.20
N GLN A 49 7.11 -7.75 -17.36
CA GLN A 49 7.49 -8.68 -16.31
C GLN A 49 9.01 -8.73 -16.18
N ALA A 50 9.55 -8.32 -15.03
CA ALA A 50 10.98 -8.41 -14.73
C ALA A 50 11.47 -9.87 -14.75
N ASP A 51 12.77 -10.07 -14.93
CA ASP A 51 13.38 -11.42 -14.88
C ASP A 51 13.17 -12.11 -13.54
N SER A 52 13.01 -11.32 -12.45
CA SER A 52 12.64 -11.84 -11.12
C SER A 52 11.21 -12.35 -11.02
N GLY A 53 10.35 -12.09 -12.01
CA GLY A 53 8.96 -12.53 -12.07
C GLY A 53 7.91 -11.48 -11.72
N GLY A 54 8.26 -10.41 -11.02
CA GLY A 54 7.32 -9.34 -10.64
C GLY A 54 7.26 -8.19 -11.66
N TRP A 55 6.53 -7.12 -11.32
CA TRP A 55 6.33 -5.93 -12.16
C TRP A 55 6.77 -4.65 -11.45
N PRO A 56 7.19 -3.62 -12.22
CA PRO A 56 7.53 -2.30 -11.68
C PRO A 56 6.27 -1.51 -11.31
N LYS A 57 6.41 -0.50 -10.44
CA LYS A 57 5.40 0.53 -10.19
C LYS A 57 5.68 1.81 -10.97
N ASN A 58 4.70 2.71 -10.99
CA ASN A 58 4.83 4.03 -11.62
C ASN A 58 5.27 3.93 -13.10
N THR A 59 4.72 2.93 -13.78
CA THR A 59 4.99 2.64 -15.19
C THR A 59 3.68 2.22 -15.82
N ASP A 60 3.38 2.71 -17.01
CA ASP A 60 2.25 2.22 -17.79
C ASP A 60 2.59 0.81 -18.30
N THR A 61 2.03 -0.20 -17.65
CA THR A 61 2.27 -1.61 -17.95
C THR A 61 1.24 -2.21 -18.92
N VAL A 62 0.31 -1.40 -19.46
CA VAL A 62 -0.88 -1.91 -20.16
C VAL A 62 -1.19 -1.26 -21.52
N THR A 63 -0.60 -0.10 -21.84
CA THR A 63 -0.88 0.59 -23.12
C THR A 63 0.31 0.61 -24.07
N LYS A 64 1.55 0.45 -23.58
CA LYS A 64 2.76 0.46 -24.40
C LYS A 64 3.71 -0.66 -23.98
N ALA A 65 4.10 -1.50 -24.96
CA ALA A 65 5.04 -2.57 -24.70
C ALA A 65 6.42 -2.03 -24.26
N TYR A 66 7.03 -2.71 -23.32
CA TYR A 66 8.39 -2.46 -22.89
C TYR A 66 9.37 -3.08 -23.88
N THR A 67 10.32 -2.30 -24.36
CA THR A 67 11.34 -2.71 -25.35
C THR A 67 12.76 -2.75 -24.79
N GLY A 68 12.92 -2.42 -23.50
CA GLY A 68 14.22 -2.47 -22.82
C GLY A 68 14.59 -3.88 -22.32
N LYS A 69 15.64 -3.97 -21.55
CA LYS A 69 16.09 -5.22 -20.92
C LYS A 69 15.23 -5.50 -19.69
N ARG A 70 14.65 -6.70 -19.60
CA ARG A 70 13.81 -7.10 -18.44
C ARG A 70 14.59 -7.13 -17.13
N ALA A 71 15.89 -7.31 -17.17
CA ALA A 71 16.80 -7.21 -16.03
C ALA A 71 16.86 -5.80 -15.42
N ASP A 72 16.52 -4.75 -16.17
CA ASP A 72 16.51 -3.36 -15.72
C ASP A 72 15.19 -2.99 -15.00
N LEU A 73 14.17 -3.85 -15.09
CA LEU A 73 12.89 -3.66 -14.43
C LEU A 73 12.99 -4.01 -12.95
N GLN A 74 12.67 -3.04 -12.09
CA GLN A 74 12.66 -3.23 -10.65
C GLN A 74 11.27 -3.65 -10.17
N ALA A 75 11.10 -4.92 -9.89
CA ALA A 75 9.85 -5.47 -9.37
C ALA A 75 9.56 -5.02 -7.94
N THR A 76 8.28 -4.78 -7.62
CA THR A 76 7.84 -4.29 -6.33
C THR A 76 6.43 -4.76 -5.98
N PHE A 77 6.09 -4.66 -4.68
CA PHE A 77 4.73 -4.87 -4.16
C PHE A 77 4.04 -3.54 -3.80
N ASP A 78 4.71 -2.43 -4.03
CA ASP A 78 4.18 -1.12 -3.69
C ASP A 78 3.00 -0.74 -4.60
N ASN A 79 2.00 -0.06 -4.04
CA ASN A 79 0.79 0.39 -4.73
C ASN A 79 0.01 -0.73 -5.48
N GLY A 80 0.26 -2.00 -5.13
CA GLY A 80 -0.38 -3.17 -5.74
C GLY A 80 0.31 -3.67 -7.01
N ALA A 81 1.44 -3.09 -7.41
CA ALA A 81 2.27 -3.64 -8.48
C ALA A 81 2.62 -5.10 -8.19
N THR A 82 2.81 -5.90 -9.21
CA THR A 82 2.92 -7.37 -9.20
C THR A 82 1.60 -8.07 -8.90
N LEU A 83 0.87 -7.66 -7.86
CA LEU A 83 -0.34 -8.37 -7.41
C LEU A 83 -1.54 -8.11 -8.33
N ASP A 84 -1.71 -6.88 -8.79
CA ASP A 84 -2.80 -6.52 -9.71
C ASP A 84 -2.55 -7.11 -11.11
N GLU A 85 -1.28 -7.19 -11.55
CA GLU A 85 -0.87 -7.88 -12.77
C GLU A 85 -1.17 -9.38 -12.68
N LEU A 86 -0.88 -10.02 -11.56
CA LEU A 86 -1.20 -11.43 -11.34
C LEU A 86 -2.71 -11.69 -11.33
N ARG A 87 -3.51 -10.84 -10.69
CA ARG A 87 -4.98 -10.93 -10.73
C ARG A 87 -5.51 -10.80 -12.15
N PHE A 88 -4.96 -9.88 -12.93
CA PHE A 88 -5.31 -9.69 -14.32
C PHE A 88 -4.97 -10.93 -15.17
N LEU A 89 -3.75 -11.45 -15.04
CA LEU A 89 -3.30 -12.65 -15.79
C LEU A 89 -4.13 -13.88 -15.45
N ALA A 90 -4.52 -14.09 -14.19
CA ALA A 90 -5.40 -15.17 -13.80
C ALA A 90 -6.75 -15.11 -14.53
N ARG A 91 -7.33 -13.92 -14.67
CA ARG A 91 -8.60 -13.74 -15.38
C ARG A 91 -8.47 -13.96 -16.88
N VAL A 92 -7.41 -13.43 -17.52
CA VAL A 92 -7.17 -13.64 -18.94
C VAL A 92 -6.87 -15.12 -19.22
N PHE A 93 -6.09 -15.79 -18.36
CA PHE A 93 -5.83 -17.23 -18.49
C PHE A 93 -7.12 -18.04 -18.37
N ASN A 94 -7.98 -17.76 -17.37
CA ASN A 94 -9.23 -18.46 -17.22
C ASN A 94 -10.15 -18.32 -18.44
N ALA A 95 -10.15 -17.16 -19.08
CA ALA A 95 -10.97 -16.87 -20.24
C ALA A 95 -10.39 -17.48 -21.53
N THR A 96 -9.06 -17.53 -21.69
CA THR A 96 -8.41 -17.89 -22.99
C THR A 96 -7.73 -19.25 -22.96
N LYS A 97 -7.34 -19.75 -21.79
CA LYS A 97 -6.49 -20.94 -21.58
C LYS A 97 -5.12 -20.86 -22.28
N ALA A 98 -4.65 -19.67 -22.62
CA ALA A 98 -3.36 -19.48 -23.27
C ALA A 98 -2.21 -19.64 -22.28
N GLU A 99 -1.33 -20.61 -22.55
CA GLU A 99 -0.26 -21.05 -21.64
C GLU A 99 0.74 -19.94 -21.28
N ALA A 100 0.97 -18.98 -22.17
CA ALA A 100 1.86 -17.85 -21.91
C ALA A 100 1.42 -17.03 -20.67
N TYR A 101 0.12 -16.85 -20.44
CA TYR A 101 -0.41 -16.13 -19.28
C TYR A 101 -0.27 -16.96 -18.01
N ARG A 102 -0.45 -18.29 -18.10
CA ARG A 102 -0.22 -19.22 -17.02
C ARG A 102 1.24 -19.18 -16.56
N GLN A 103 2.17 -19.31 -17.47
CA GLN A 103 3.59 -19.29 -17.16
C GLN A 103 4.04 -17.96 -16.54
N ALA A 104 3.51 -16.84 -17.04
CA ALA A 104 3.79 -15.53 -16.43
C ALA A 104 3.21 -15.41 -15.03
N PHE A 105 2.00 -15.92 -14.80
CA PHE A 105 1.40 -15.99 -13.48
C PHE A 105 2.24 -16.84 -12.52
N ASP A 106 2.66 -18.03 -12.96
CA ASP A 106 3.45 -18.96 -12.13
C ASP A 106 4.81 -18.33 -11.73
N ARG A 107 5.49 -17.62 -12.63
CA ARG A 107 6.72 -16.87 -12.31
C ARG A 107 6.44 -15.75 -11.29
N GLY A 108 5.34 -15.03 -11.45
CA GLY A 108 4.97 -13.95 -10.54
C GLY A 108 4.55 -14.48 -9.17
N LEU A 109 3.83 -15.59 -9.09
CA LEU A 109 3.49 -16.25 -7.83
C LEU A 109 4.74 -16.75 -7.12
N ALA A 110 5.68 -17.36 -7.84
CA ALA A 110 6.97 -17.76 -7.30
C ALA A 110 7.75 -16.56 -6.74
N HIS A 111 7.74 -15.42 -7.45
CA HIS A 111 8.34 -14.16 -6.98
C HIS A 111 7.73 -13.70 -5.65
N VAL A 112 6.39 -13.73 -5.51
CA VAL A 112 5.70 -13.38 -4.25
C VAL A 112 6.14 -14.28 -3.10
N LEU A 113 6.18 -15.60 -3.34
CA LEU A 113 6.51 -16.58 -2.30
C LEU A 113 7.98 -16.52 -1.87
N ILE A 114 8.92 -16.37 -2.82
CA ILE A 114 10.36 -16.31 -2.53
C ILE A 114 10.77 -15.00 -1.85
N ALA A 115 10.00 -13.92 -2.06
CA ALA A 115 10.25 -12.62 -1.44
C ALA A 115 9.94 -12.62 0.07
N GLN A 116 9.20 -13.62 0.58
CA GLN A 116 8.86 -13.70 1.99
C GLN A 116 10.08 -14.03 2.84
N TYR A 117 10.30 -13.23 3.88
CA TYR A 117 11.31 -13.54 4.90
C TYR A 117 10.96 -14.80 5.70
N PRO A 118 11.96 -15.50 6.26
CA PRO A 118 11.72 -16.70 7.09
C PRO A 118 10.74 -16.45 8.25
N HIS A 119 10.75 -15.25 8.83
CA HIS A 119 9.82 -14.83 9.90
C HIS A 119 8.44 -14.39 9.41
N GLY A 120 8.17 -14.41 8.09
CA GLY A 120 6.85 -14.21 7.51
C GLY A 120 6.58 -12.82 6.92
N GLY A 121 7.43 -11.82 7.13
CA GLY A 121 7.28 -10.50 6.55
C GLY A 121 7.65 -10.43 5.06
N TRP A 122 7.25 -9.36 4.37
CA TRP A 122 7.66 -9.08 3.00
C TRP A 122 8.31 -7.71 2.88
N PRO A 123 9.35 -7.58 2.04
CA PRO A 123 9.93 -6.29 1.68
C PRO A 123 9.02 -5.53 0.71
N GLN A 124 9.30 -4.26 0.48
CA GLN A 124 8.61 -3.47 -0.54
C GLN A 124 9.08 -3.81 -1.95
N TYR A 125 10.38 -4.14 -2.11
CA TYR A 125 11.02 -4.54 -3.36
C TYR A 125 11.68 -5.90 -3.25
N TYR A 126 11.54 -6.71 -4.28
CA TYR A 126 12.31 -7.94 -4.44
C TYR A 126 12.75 -8.07 -5.92
N PRO A 127 14.02 -8.37 -6.23
CA PRO A 127 15.14 -8.62 -5.29
C PRO A 127 15.40 -7.46 -4.32
N LEU A 128 16.03 -7.79 -3.17
CA LEU A 128 16.16 -6.86 -2.07
C LEU A 128 16.93 -5.59 -2.42
N SER A 129 16.35 -4.45 -2.11
CA SER A 129 17.02 -3.16 -2.18
C SER A 129 18.07 -3.00 -1.06
N LYS A 130 19.10 -2.18 -1.32
CA LYS A 130 20.05 -1.76 -0.28
C LYS A 130 19.48 -0.69 0.66
N GLN A 131 18.33 -0.09 0.32
CA GLN A 131 17.68 0.98 1.06
C GLN A 131 16.55 0.42 1.96
N TYR A 132 15.77 1.31 2.57
CA TYR A 132 14.65 1.00 3.48
C TYR A 132 13.60 0.04 2.87
N HIS A 133 13.49 -0.03 1.55
CA HIS A 133 12.54 -0.92 0.87
C HIS A 133 12.73 -2.42 1.18
N ARG A 134 13.86 -2.78 1.79
CA ARG A 134 14.14 -4.14 2.28
C ARG A 134 13.46 -4.47 3.60
N HIS A 135 12.93 -3.50 4.32
CA HIS A 135 12.24 -3.73 5.59
C HIS A 135 10.86 -4.34 5.37
N VAL A 136 10.33 -5.00 6.41
CA VAL A 136 8.93 -5.44 6.41
C VAL A 136 8.05 -4.22 6.24
N THR A 137 7.24 -4.19 5.18
CA THR A 137 6.57 -2.97 4.73
C THR A 137 5.05 -3.08 4.82
N PHE A 138 4.47 -2.31 5.73
CA PHE A 138 3.03 -2.09 5.82
C PHE A 138 2.59 -0.83 5.07
N ASN A 139 3.54 0.08 4.75
CA ASN A 139 3.25 1.30 4.01
C ASN A 139 2.39 1.03 2.78
N ASP A 140 1.37 1.89 2.57
CA ASP A 140 0.38 1.80 1.48
C ASP A 140 -0.28 0.41 1.36
N ASN A 141 -0.42 -0.30 2.50
CA ASN A 141 -0.97 -1.66 2.62
C ASN A 141 -0.17 -2.73 1.83
N SER A 142 1.12 -2.54 1.59
CA SER A 142 1.92 -3.45 0.76
C SER A 142 1.79 -4.91 1.24
N MET A 143 2.20 -5.20 2.48
CA MET A 143 2.11 -6.57 3.03
C MET A 143 0.65 -7.06 3.17
N VAL A 144 -0.30 -6.17 3.53
CA VAL A 144 -1.72 -6.52 3.62
C VAL A 144 -2.24 -7.05 2.28
N ARG A 145 -1.93 -6.36 1.17
CA ARG A 145 -2.33 -6.78 -0.19
C ARG A 145 -1.69 -8.10 -0.62
N ILE A 146 -0.41 -8.34 -0.23
CA ILE A 146 0.24 -9.63 -0.50
C ILE A 146 -0.51 -10.75 0.24
N MET A 147 -0.83 -10.55 1.51
CA MET A 147 -1.53 -11.55 2.31
C MET A 147 -2.95 -11.82 1.78
N GLU A 148 -3.69 -10.79 1.37
CA GLU A 148 -4.97 -10.95 0.69
C GLU A 148 -4.81 -11.78 -0.59
N PHE A 149 -3.80 -11.49 -1.41
CA PHE A 149 -3.55 -12.19 -2.65
C PHE A 149 -3.20 -13.68 -2.44
N VAL A 150 -2.29 -14.01 -1.54
CA VAL A 150 -1.93 -15.42 -1.29
C VAL A 150 -3.13 -16.21 -0.71
N ARG A 151 -3.99 -15.56 0.09
CA ARG A 151 -5.24 -16.15 0.55
C ARG A 151 -6.25 -16.35 -0.59
N GLU A 152 -6.37 -15.40 -1.52
CA GLU A 152 -7.17 -15.55 -2.74
C GLU A 152 -6.68 -16.75 -3.55
N VAL A 153 -5.36 -16.86 -3.80
CA VAL A 153 -4.77 -18.00 -4.56
C VAL A 153 -5.11 -19.33 -3.89
N LYS A 154 -5.12 -19.40 -2.57
CA LYS A 154 -5.47 -20.62 -1.83
C LYS A 154 -6.93 -21.02 -1.97
N HIS A 155 -7.87 -20.08 -1.85
CA HIS A 155 -9.28 -20.38 -1.62
C HIS A 155 -10.22 -20.00 -2.76
N ASP A 156 -9.88 -19.04 -3.61
CA ASP A 156 -10.79 -18.56 -4.65
C ASP A 156 -10.74 -19.44 -5.90
N ALA A 157 -11.92 -19.81 -6.42
CA ALA A 157 -12.07 -20.64 -7.60
C ALA A 157 -11.39 -20.07 -8.86
N ARG A 158 -11.17 -18.75 -8.92
CA ARG A 158 -10.42 -18.10 -10.01
C ARG A 158 -8.99 -18.63 -10.15
N TYR A 159 -8.44 -19.20 -9.10
CA TYR A 159 -7.08 -19.76 -9.05
C TYR A 159 -7.07 -21.30 -9.02
N ALA A 160 -8.19 -21.96 -9.42
CA ALA A 160 -8.27 -23.43 -9.45
C ALA A 160 -7.23 -24.08 -10.40
N PHE A 161 -6.65 -23.30 -11.33
CA PHE A 161 -5.59 -23.75 -12.21
C PHE A 161 -4.21 -23.83 -11.53
N VAL A 162 -4.04 -23.22 -10.37
CA VAL A 162 -2.80 -23.33 -9.56
C VAL A 162 -2.78 -24.69 -8.89
N ASP A 163 -1.66 -25.39 -8.98
CA ASP A 163 -1.52 -26.71 -8.39
C ASP A 163 -1.64 -26.71 -6.86
N ALA A 164 -1.96 -27.87 -6.27
CA ALA A 164 -2.23 -27.99 -4.84
C ALA A 164 -1.00 -27.60 -4.00
N LYS A 165 0.22 -27.96 -4.43
CA LYS A 165 1.46 -27.65 -3.71
C LYS A 165 1.69 -26.15 -3.62
N GLN A 166 1.48 -25.42 -4.71
CA GLN A 166 1.61 -23.96 -4.73
C GLN A 166 0.52 -23.30 -3.88
N ARG A 167 -0.72 -23.79 -3.91
CA ARG A 167 -1.80 -23.29 -3.07
C ARG A 167 -1.52 -23.55 -1.58
N ASP A 168 -0.90 -24.69 -1.22
CA ASP A 168 -0.49 -25.00 0.16
C ASP A 168 0.69 -24.10 0.59
N ALA A 169 1.60 -23.78 -0.31
CA ALA A 169 2.65 -22.79 -0.07
C ALA A 169 2.07 -21.39 0.19
N CYS A 170 1.01 -20.99 -0.52
CA CYS A 170 0.30 -19.74 -0.26
C CYS A 170 -0.36 -19.72 1.14
N GLN A 171 -0.97 -20.83 1.58
CA GLN A 171 -1.50 -20.94 2.94
C GLN A 171 -0.38 -20.80 3.98
N THR A 172 0.73 -21.52 3.80
CA THR A 172 1.88 -21.43 4.68
C THR A 172 2.45 -20.01 4.75
N ALA A 173 2.49 -19.31 3.60
CA ALA A 173 2.94 -17.94 3.53
C ALA A 173 2.00 -16.99 4.27
N PHE A 174 0.68 -17.19 4.14
CA PHE A 174 -0.32 -16.43 4.89
C PHE A 174 -0.17 -16.61 6.40
N ASP A 175 -0.03 -17.85 6.89
CA ASP A 175 0.09 -18.16 8.31
C ASP A 175 1.36 -17.55 8.92
N LYS A 176 2.50 -17.63 8.20
CA LYS A 176 3.74 -16.95 8.61
C LYS A 176 3.57 -15.44 8.62
N GLY A 177 2.87 -14.87 7.61
CA GLY A 177 2.58 -13.44 7.55
C GLY A 177 1.77 -12.96 8.75
N LEU A 178 0.78 -13.75 9.16
CA LEU A 178 -0.01 -13.50 10.37
C LEU A 178 0.85 -13.44 11.62
N ALA A 179 1.70 -14.44 11.81
CA ALA A 179 2.62 -14.49 12.94
C ALA A 179 3.59 -13.29 12.93
N CYS A 180 4.04 -12.86 11.75
CA CYS A 180 4.86 -11.65 11.61
C CYS A 180 4.10 -10.38 12.00
N ILE A 181 2.85 -10.21 11.56
CA ILE A 181 2.01 -9.08 11.93
C ILE A 181 1.86 -8.98 13.45
N LEU A 182 1.53 -10.08 14.13
CA LEU A 182 1.38 -10.09 15.58
C LEU A 182 2.68 -9.72 16.31
N LYS A 183 3.84 -10.22 15.83
CA LYS A 183 5.15 -9.87 16.37
C LYS A 183 5.56 -8.41 16.12
N CYS A 184 5.11 -7.81 15.02
CA CYS A 184 5.36 -6.41 14.69
C CYS A 184 4.48 -5.44 15.48
N GLN A 185 3.43 -5.90 16.17
CA GLN A 185 2.57 -5.01 16.93
C GLN A 185 3.37 -4.35 18.06
N ILE A 186 3.40 -3.03 18.06
CA ILE A 186 4.19 -2.25 19.02
C ILE A 186 3.59 -2.41 20.42
N VAL A 187 4.44 -2.66 21.40
CA VAL A 187 4.05 -2.80 22.80
C VAL A 187 4.54 -1.60 23.59
N VAL A 188 3.64 -0.95 24.34
CA VAL A 188 3.92 0.18 25.23
C VAL A 188 3.47 -0.20 26.64
N ASP A 189 4.38 -0.15 27.59
CA ASP A 189 4.12 -0.49 29.01
C ASP A 189 3.41 -1.86 29.17
N GLY A 190 3.88 -2.85 28.40
CA GLY A 190 3.34 -4.20 28.39
C GLY A 190 2.00 -4.37 27.65
N LYS A 191 1.46 -3.33 27.01
CA LYS A 191 0.19 -3.38 26.29
C LYS A 191 0.42 -3.23 24.78
N PRO A 192 -0.19 -4.09 23.95
CA PRO A 192 -0.15 -3.92 22.51
C PRO A 192 -0.83 -2.61 22.09
N ALA A 193 -0.29 -1.98 21.04
CA ALA A 193 -0.84 -0.75 20.44
C ALA A 193 -1.17 -0.99 18.96
N VAL A 194 -0.52 -0.27 18.07
CA VAL A 194 -0.65 -0.37 16.62
C VAL A 194 0.72 -0.64 15.97
N TRP A 195 0.83 -0.58 14.67
CA TRP A 195 2.04 -0.89 13.91
C TRP A 195 2.71 0.37 13.37
N CYS A 196 4.00 0.26 13.07
CA CYS A 196 4.73 1.21 12.26
C CYS A 196 4.49 0.93 10.76
N ALA A 197 4.73 1.92 9.92
CA ALA A 197 4.66 1.75 8.46
C ALA A 197 5.73 0.79 7.92
N GLN A 198 6.91 0.75 8.54
CA GLN A 198 7.97 -0.24 8.28
C GLN A 198 8.50 -0.80 9.59
N HIS A 199 8.89 -2.09 9.53
CA HIS A 199 9.58 -2.77 10.63
C HIS A 199 10.88 -3.38 10.12
N ASP A 200 11.93 -3.26 10.92
CA ASP A 200 13.25 -3.78 10.55
C ASP A 200 13.19 -5.26 10.17
N ALA A 201 13.86 -5.61 9.08
CA ALA A 201 13.79 -6.95 8.50
C ALA A 201 14.43 -8.07 9.37
N GLN A 202 15.14 -7.73 10.43
CA GLN A 202 15.77 -8.71 11.33
C GLN A 202 15.15 -8.68 12.72
N THR A 203 14.98 -7.49 13.28
CA THR A 203 14.50 -7.31 14.65
C THR A 203 12.99 -7.20 14.78
N LEU A 204 12.29 -6.93 13.69
CA LEU A 204 10.86 -6.61 13.63
C LEU A 204 10.45 -5.36 14.43
N LEU A 205 11.40 -4.57 14.89
CA LEU A 205 11.12 -3.30 15.58
C LEU A 205 10.75 -2.20 14.56
N PRO A 206 9.99 -1.18 14.98
CA PRO A 206 9.72 -0.02 14.16
C PRO A 206 11.00 0.58 13.57
N THR A 207 11.00 0.88 12.28
CA THR A 207 12.18 1.43 11.61
C THR A 207 11.83 2.57 10.67
N GLN A 208 12.85 3.38 10.34
CA GLN A 208 12.71 4.50 9.43
C GLN A 208 12.63 4.04 7.98
N ALA A 209 11.81 4.74 7.17
CA ALA A 209 11.83 4.63 5.72
C ALA A 209 12.50 5.85 5.08
N ARG A 210 11.73 6.76 4.49
CA ARG A 210 12.28 8.04 4.00
C ARG A 210 12.67 8.95 5.16
N SER A 211 13.47 9.98 4.92
CA SER A 211 13.95 10.88 5.98
C SER A 211 12.84 11.43 6.88
N TYR A 212 11.67 11.68 6.33
CA TYR A 212 10.49 12.20 7.04
C TYR A 212 9.52 11.12 7.57
N GLU A 213 9.83 9.85 7.39
CA GLU A 213 9.06 8.69 7.88
C GLU A 213 9.85 7.98 8.98
N LEU A 214 9.87 8.60 10.15
CA LEU A 214 10.59 8.09 11.31
C LEU A 214 9.88 6.87 11.91
N PRO A 215 10.57 6.06 12.74
CA PRO A 215 9.90 5.02 13.53
C PRO A 215 8.76 5.62 14.35
N SER A 216 7.54 5.09 14.19
CA SER A 216 6.33 5.73 14.71
C SER A 216 5.19 4.73 14.87
N PHE A 217 4.16 5.11 15.62
CA PHE A 217 2.85 4.48 15.45
C PHE A 217 2.21 5.03 14.18
N SER A 218 1.65 4.15 13.33
CA SER A 218 0.92 4.59 12.15
C SER A 218 -0.59 4.59 12.35
N GLY A 219 -1.20 5.77 12.23
CA GLY A 219 -2.66 5.91 12.23
C GLY A 219 -3.32 5.49 10.92
N SER A 220 -2.56 5.33 9.85
CA SER A 220 -3.04 4.97 8.51
C SER A 220 -2.89 3.47 8.25
N GLU A 221 -1.68 2.97 8.24
CA GLU A 221 -1.34 1.59 7.87
C GLU A 221 -1.95 0.56 8.83
N SER A 222 -2.06 0.90 10.11
CA SER A 222 -2.69 0.05 11.13
C SER A 222 -4.15 -0.28 10.83
N VAL A 223 -4.87 0.60 10.13
CA VAL A 223 -6.27 0.34 9.75
C VAL A 223 -6.38 -0.83 8.78
N GLY A 224 -5.51 -0.88 7.77
CA GLY A 224 -5.46 -2.00 6.83
C GLY A 224 -5.13 -3.32 7.52
N ILE A 225 -4.17 -3.30 8.45
CA ILE A 225 -3.77 -4.47 9.23
C ILE A 225 -4.95 -4.97 10.08
N VAL A 226 -5.63 -4.08 10.82
CA VAL A 226 -6.79 -4.46 11.63
C VAL A 226 -7.89 -5.07 10.77
N ARG A 227 -8.19 -4.51 9.59
CA ARG A 227 -9.18 -5.07 8.67
C ARG A 227 -8.79 -6.45 8.17
N LEU A 228 -7.51 -6.68 7.85
CA LEU A 228 -7.02 -8.01 7.49
C LEU A 228 -7.21 -9.01 8.63
N LEU A 229 -6.84 -8.66 9.86
CA LEU A 229 -7.04 -9.50 11.03
C LEU A 229 -8.53 -9.80 11.29
N MET A 230 -9.39 -8.80 11.17
CA MET A 230 -10.84 -8.95 11.30
C MET A 230 -11.47 -9.82 10.21
N SER A 231 -10.83 -9.98 9.06
CA SER A 231 -11.30 -10.83 7.95
C SER A 231 -11.02 -12.32 8.15
N ILE A 232 -10.42 -12.72 9.26
CA ILE A 232 -10.16 -14.12 9.61
C ILE A 232 -11.44 -14.70 10.21
N GLU A 233 -11.97 -15.75 9.58
CA GLU A 233 -13.28 -16.35 9.95
C GLU A 233 -13.30 -16.87 11.39
N LYS A 234 -12.19 -17.49 11.85
CA LYS A 234 -12.08 -18.05 13.20
C LYS A 234 -10.83 -17.48 13.87
N PRO A 235 -10.88 -16.20 14.31
CA PRO A 235 -9.72 -15.56 14.92
C PRO A 235 -9.38 -16.21 16.27
N THR A 236 -8.10 -16.49 16.48
CA THR A 236 -7.60 -16.98 17.78
C THR A 236 -7.76 -15.89 18.86
N PRO A 237 -7.73 -16.25 20.15
CA PRO A 237 -7.74 -15.26 21.24
C PRO A 237 -6.65 -14.19 21.09
N GLU A 238 -5.46 -14.56 20.61
CA GLU A 238 -4.37 -13.64 20.36
C GLU A 238 -4.70 -12.63 19.25
N ILE A 239 -5.29 -13.08 18.14
CA ILE A 239 -5.76 -12.20 17.05
C ILE A 239 -6.87 -11.27 17.55
N LYS A 240 -7.84 -11.77 18.33
CA LYS A 240 -8.89 -10.94 18.93
C LYS A 240 -8.29 -9.85 19.84
N ALA A 241 -7.36 -10.21 20.71
CA ALA A 241 -6.68 -9.28 21.61
C ALA A 241 -5.88 -8.22 20.83
N SER A 242 -5.19 -8.62 19.77
CA SER A 242 -4.46 -7.71 18.87
C SER A 242 -5.38 -6.67 18.22
N ILE A 243 -6.52 -7.10 17.69
CA ILE A 243 -7.54 -6.23 17.09
C ILE A 243 -8.08 -5.24 18.14
N GLU A 244 -8.47 -5.73 19.31
CA GLU A 244 -9.06 -4.91 20.36
C GLU A 244 -8.09 -3.86 20.89
N ALA A 245 -6.83 -4.23 21.08
CA ALA A 245 -5.78 -3.30 21.48
C ALA A 245 -5.56 -2.19 20.45
N ALA A 246 -5.47 -2.54 19.17
CA ALA A 246 -5.31 -1.57 18.11
C ALA A 246 -6.52 -0.63 17.97
N VAL A 247 -7.73 -1.17 18.05
CA VAL A 247 -8.97 -0.38 18.04
C VAL A 247 -9.03 0.58 19.23
N GLN A 248 -8.65 0.13 20.43
CA GLN A 248 -8.60 0.97 21.61
C GLN A 248 -7.58 2.10 21.46
N TRP A 249 -6.39 1.79 20.93
CA TRP A 249 -5.37 2.79 20.63
C TRP A 249 -5.89 3.84 19.64
N LEU A 250 -6.51 3.42 18.52
CA LEU A 250 -7.08 4.32 17.54
C LEU A 250 -8.19 5.21 18.10
N LYS A 251 -9.03 4.68 19.01
CA LYS A 251 -10.05 5.49 19.71
C LYS A 251 -9.44 6.58 20.61
N GLN A 252 -8.33 6.29 21.26
CA GLN A 252 -7.65 7.21 22.19
C GLN A 252 -6.85 8.29 21.45
N HIS A 253 -6.32 7.99 20.26
CA HIS A 253 -5.42 8.87 19.52
C HIS A 253 -6.10 9.60 18.34
N LYS A 254 -7.43 9.68 18.33
CA LYS A 254 -8.16 10.53 17.39
C LYS A 254 -7.89 12.01 17.66
N VAL A 255 -7.73 12.78 16.60
CA VAL A 255 -7.56 14.23 16.62
C VAL A 255 -8.90 14.89 16.31
N THR A 256 -9.39 15.74 17.20
CA THR A 256 -10.69 16.40 17.08
C THR A 256 -10.56 17.91 17.14
N GLY A 257 -11.60 18.63 16.74
CA GLY A 257 -11.66 20.09 16.82
C GLY A 257 -10.88 20.82 15.74
N LEU A 258 -10.46 20.12 14.68
CA LEU A 258 -9.77 20.73 13.55
C LEU A 258 -10.14 20.02 12.22
N ARG A 259 -9.95 20.74 11.12
CA ARG A 259 -10.03 20.19 9.76
C ARG A 259 -8.85 20.69 8.92
N ILE A 260 -8.59 19.99 7.83
CA ILE A 260 -7.56 20.36 6.86
C ILE A 260 -8.25 21.00 5.67
N GLU A 261 -7.86 22.23 5.34
CA GLU A 261 -8.32 22.93 4.16
C GLU A 261 -7.21 23.06 3.12
N THR A 262 -7.60 23.10 1.85
CA THR A 262 -6.72 23.50 0.76
C THR A 262 -7.11 24.93 0.38
N VAL A 263 -6.21 25.87 0.58
CA VAL A 263 -6.39 27.28 0.26
C VAL A 263 -5.56 27.67 -0.96
N ALA A 264 -6.00 28.71 -1.68
CA ALA A 264 -5.20 29.31 -2.74
C ALA A 264 -3.97 29.99 -2.15
N ASP A 265 -2.79 29.76 -2.74
CA ASP A 265 -1.53 30.41 -2.37
C ASP A 265 -0.74 30.70 -3.66
N SER A 266 -0.74 31.95 -4.08
CA SER A 266 -0.02 32.39 -5.30
C SER A 266 1.51 32.24 -5.21
N LYS A 267 2.07 32.12 -4.01
CA LYS A 267 3.50 31.91 -3.77
C LYS A 267 3.89 30.43 -3.80
N ALA A 268 2.92 29.53 -3.73
CA ALA A 268 3.16 28.09 -3.76
C ALA A 268 3.35 27.60 -5.18
N SER A 269 4.27 26.66 -5.40
CA SER A 269 4.58 26.08 -6.71
C SER A 269 3.39 25.46 -7.46
N LYS A 270 2.36 25.02 -6.70
CA LYS A 270 1.10 24.48 -7.26
C LYS A 270 -0.10 25.40 -7.06
N GLY A 271 0.12 26.67 -6.71
CA GLY A 271 -0.93 27.66 -6.51
C GLY A 271 -1.83 27.41 -5.31
N LYS A 272 -1.49 26.50 -4.39
CA LYS A 272 -2.31 26.11 -3.25
C LYS A 272 -1.48 25.59 -2.08
N ASP A 273 -2.00 25.76 -0.87
CA ASP A 273 -1.42 25.23 0.36
C ASP A 273 -2.46 24.52 1.23
N ARG A 274 -2.01 23.64 2.12
CA ARG A 274 -2.82 22.99 3.15
C ARG A 274 -2.65 23.68 4.48
N VAL A 275 -3.78 24.05 5.09
CA VAL A 275 -3.82 24.70 6.39
C VAL A 275 -4.68 23.93 7.38
N VAL A 276 -4.33 24.01 8.66
CA VAL A 276 -5.12 23.47 9.76
C VAL A 276 -6.07 24.57 10.26
N VAL A 277 -7.36 24.29 10.25
CA VAL A 277 -8.40 25.21 10.70
C VAL A 277 -9.08 24.63 11.92
N LYS A 278 -9.27 25.45 12.98
CA LYS A 278 -10.05 25.06 14.17
C LYS A 278 -11.51 24.90 13.76
N ASP A 279 -12.07 23.73 14.03
CA ASP A 279 -13.48 23.42 13.77
C ASP A 279 -13.97 22.36 14.78
N PRO A 280 -14.63 22.79 15.85
CA PRO A 280 -15.14 21.86 16.89
C PRO A 280 -16.18 20.85 16.38
N LYS A 281 -16.77 21.08 15.21
CA LYS A 281 -17.78 20.21 14.59
C LYS A 281 -17.21 19.30 13.52
N ALA A 282 -15.92 19.44 13.19
CA ALA A 282 -15.29 18.61 12.18
C ALA A 282 -15.23 17.12 12.61
N PRO A 283 -15.33 16.19 11.66
CA PRO A 283 -15.09 14.78 11.94
C PRO A 283 -13.70 14.54 12.54
N ALA A 284 -13.58 13.49 13.35
CA ALA A 284 -12.28 13.10 13.88
C ALA A 284 -11.30 12.71 12.77
N LEU A 285 -10.07 13.13 12.91
CA LEU A 285 -8.95 12.77 12.06
C LEU A 285 -7.97 11.88 12.83
N TRP A 286 -7.08 11.24 12.09
CA TRP A 286 -5.88 10.57 12.61
C TRP A 286 -4.66 11.13 11.90
N ALA A 287 -3.57 11.34 12.64
CA ALA A 287 -2.29 11.60 12.01
C ALA A 287 -1.77 10.32 11.34
N ARG A 288 -1.00 10.45 10.28
CA ARG A 288 -0.34 9.30 9.68
C ARG A 288 0.72 8.74 10.62
N PHE A 289 1.44 9.62 11.33
CA PHE A 289 2.51 9.25 12.24
C PHE A 289 2.33 9.87 13.62
N TYR A 290 2.62 9.05 14.64
CA TYR A 290 2.66 9.47 16.05
C TYR A 290 4.00 9.05 16.65
N ASP A 291 4.56 9.94 17.44
CA ASP A 291 5.84 9.70 18.12
C ASP A 291 5.76 8.54 19.12
N LEU A 292 6.76 7.64 19.07
CA LEU A 292 6.74 6.41 19.89
C LEU A 292 6.84 6.66 21.40
N LYS A 293 7.37 7.81 21.84
CA LYS A 293 7.54 8.14 23.27
C LYS A 293 6.33 8.88 23.83
N THR A 294 5.82 9.82 23.06
CA THR A 294 4.78 10.75 23.53
C THR A 294 3.37 10.35 23.09
N GLY A 295 3.24 9.52 22.06
CA GLY A 295 1.95 9.21 21.42
C GLY A 295 1.31 10.41 20.71
N GLN A 296 2.04 11.51 20.52
CA GLN A 296 1.51 12.70 19.87
C GLN A 296 1.79 12.69 18.36
N PRO A 297 0.89 13.27 17.53
CA PRO A 297 1.15 13.49 16.13
C PRO A 297 2.45 14.26 15.91
N TYR A 298 3.22 13.88 14.88
CA TYR A 298 4.33 14.67 14.40
C TYR A 298 4.29 14.83 12.88
N PHE A 299 4.97 15.85 12.42
CA PHE A 299 5.15 16.21 11.01
C PHE A 299 6.64 16.37 10.74
N CYS A 300 7.10 16.09 9.53
CA CYS A 300 8.53 16.08 9.27
C CYS A 300 8.83 16.52 7.84
N ASP A 301 9.85 17.33 7.66
CA ASP A 301 10.43 17.63 6.37
C ASP A 301 11.51 16.60 5.96
N ARG A 302 12.13 16.83 4.82
CA ARG A 302 13.23 15.99 4.33
C ARG A 302 14.49 16.05 5.18
N ASP A 303 14.55 17.00 6.12
CA ASP A 303 15.62 17.13 7.11
C ASP A 303 15.59 16.05 8.20
N GLY A 304 14.46 15.32 8.31
CA GLY A 304 14.28 14.27 9.32
C GLY A 304 14.03 14.80 10.73
N ILE A 305 13.70 16.08 10.89
CA ILE A 305 13.45 16.71 12.19
C ILE A 305 11.95 16.77 12.45
N PRO A 306 11.42 16.05 13.46
CA PRO A 306 9.99 16.05 13.76
C PRO A 306 9.54 17.44 14.27
N LYS A 307 8.38 17.87 13.82
CA LYS A 307 7.70 19.11 14.19
C LYS A 307 6.34 18.82 14.80
N PRO A 308 5.86 19.61 15.75
CA PRO A 308 4.59 19.36 16.45
C PRO A 308 3.36 19.80 15.65
N ALA A 309 3.50 20.68 14.66
CA ALA A 309 2.39 21.15 13.85
C ALA A 309 2.64 21.04 12.35
N LEU A 310 1.57 20.78 11.60
CA LEU A 310 1.63 20.69 10.13
C LEU A 310 2.13 22.01 9.50
N ALA A 311 1.83 23.15 10.13
CA ALA A 311 2.27 24.47 9.67
C ALA A 311 3.80 24.64 9.75
N ASP A 312 4.49 23.89 10.62
CA ASP A 312 5.91 24.04 10.88
C ASP A 312 6.80 23.34 9.84
N ILE A 313 6.21 22.53 8.96
CA ILE A 313 6.95 21.86 7.86
C ILE A 313 6.80 22.62 6.55
N GLY A 314 7.80 22.45 5.68
CA GLY A 314 7.86 23.13 4.39
C GLY A 314 6.69 22.77 3.46
N HIS A 315 6.38 23.71 2.56
CA HIS A 315 5.26 23.61 1.63
C HIS A 315 5.25 22.31 0.82
N GLU A 316 6.43 21.84 0.37
CA GLU A 316 6.54 20.63 -0.46
C GLU A 316 6.02 19.40 0.29
N ARG A 317 6.44 19.19 1.54
CA ARG A 317 6.00 18.05 2.34
C ARG A 317 4.58 18.25 2.86
N ARG A 318 4.22 19.46 3.30
CA ARG A 318 2.86 19.77 3.77
C ARG A 318 1.79 19.45 2.73
N ASN A 319 2.05 19.72 1.47
CA ASN A 319 1.11 19.49 0.38
C ASN A 319 1.30 18.15 -0.34
N GLY A 320 2.51 17.61 -0.36
CA GLY A 320 2.88 16.40 -1.08
C GLY A 320 2.65 15.09 -0.30
N TYR A 321 2.09 15.15 0.92
CA TYR A 321 1.93 13.97 1.76
C TYR A 321 0.62 14.00 2.56
N SER A 322 0.03 12.83 2.82
CA SER A 322 -1.22 12.72 3.58
C SER A 322 -0.92 12.59 5.08
N TRP A 323 -0.67 13.74 5.74
CA TRP A 323 -0.33 13.79 7.16
C TRP A 323 -1.51 13.51 8.09
N TYR A 324 -2.70 14.00 7.73
CA TYR A 324 -3.95 13.75 8.41
C TYR A 324 -4.96 13.12 7.47
N GLY A 325 -5.82 12.28 8.01
CA GLY A 325 -6.94 11.68 7.28
C GLY A 325 -7.97 11.08 8.23
N GLU A 326 -9.14 10.76 7.69
CA GLU A 326 -10.20 10.06 8.40
C GLU A 326 -9.95 8.54 8.43
N TYR A 327 -8.68 8.13 8.51
CA TYR A 327 -8.22 6.77 8.26
C TYR A 327 -8.99 5.69 9.01
N ALA A 328 -9.24 5.89 10.31
CA ALA A 328 -9.90 4.89 11.16
C ALA A 328 -11.40 5.09 11.33
N ARG A 329 -12.01 6.13 10.71
CA ARG A 329 -13.45 6.42 10.93
C ARG A 329 -14.33 5.23 10.61
N ASP A 330 -14.31 4.73 9.38
CA ASP A 330 -15.17 3.63 8.97
C ASP A 330 -14.84 2.32 9.73
N LEU A 331 -13.57 2.09 10.04
CA LEU A 331 -13.17 0.97 10.88
C LEU A 331 -13.86 1.03 12.25
N LEU A 332 -13.81 2.19 12.92
CA LEU A 332 -14.32 2.34 14.28
C LEU A 332 -15.85 2.45 14.36
N GLU A 333 -16.48 3.09 13.37
CA GLU A 333 -17.91 3.36 13.37
C GLU A 333 -18.74 2.25 12.71
N LYS A 334 -18.17 1.50 11.77
CA LYS A 334 -18.90 0.51 10.96
C LYS A 334 -18.33 -0.90 11.09
N ASP A 335 -17.02 -1.06 10.76
CA ASP A 335 -16.44 -2.39 10.57
C ASP A 335 -16.26 -3.13 11.91
N TYR A 336 -15.63 -2.47 12.89
CA TYR A 336 -15.35 -3.08 14.19
C TYR A 336 -16.60 -3.40 15.01
N PRO A 337 -17.63 -2.53 15.14
CA PRO A 337 -18.87 -2.89 15.84
C PRO A 337 -19.54 -4.14 15.28
N LYS A 338 -19.60 -4.25 13.95
CA LYS A 338 -20.14 -5.43 13.25
C LYS A 338 -19.30 -6.68 13.53
N TRP A 339 -17.97 -6.55 13.46
CA TRP A 339 -17.06 -7.66 13.74
C TRP A 339 -17.17 -8.13 15.19
N LYS A 340 -17.21 -7.19 16.15
CA LYS A 340 -17.32 -7.50 17.57
C LYS A 340 -18.62 -8.23 17.92
N GLN A 341 -19.73 -7.86 17.28
CA GLN A 341 -21.00 -8.58 17.44
C GLN A 341 -20.90 -10.03 16.96
N ALA A 342 -20.17 -10.30 15.88
CA ALA A 342 -19.98 -11.64 15.32
C ALA A 342 -18.89 -12.46 16.06
N ASN A 343 -18.04 -11.82 16.88
CA ASN A 343 -16.90 -12.44 17.58
C ASN A 343 -16.86 -12.00 19.07
N PRO A 344 -17.87 -12.37 19.85
CA PRO A 344 -18.03 -11.93 21.24
C PRO A 344 -16.83 -12.30 22.14
#